data_b536cdd7df9aad5600cce969515a6dea
#
_entry.id   b536cdd7df9aad5600cce969515a6dea
#
_cell.length_a   1.000
_cell.length_b   1.000
_cell.length_c   1.000
_cell.angle_alpha   90.00
_cell.angle_beta   90.00
_cell.angle_gamma   90.00
#
_symmetry.space_group_name_H-M   'P 1'
#
loop_
_entity.id
_entity.type
_entity.pdbx_description
1 polymer ?
#
loop_
_entity_poly.entity_id
_entity_poly.type
_entity_poly.pdbx_seq_one_letter_code
_entity_poly.pdbx_strand_id
1 'polypeptide(L)'
;MNAHKNDLHGLSTPQLLARRRAAAARLGDVEQVLAGTLTEQARRCGRPGCRCAGGEPHGPYAYFTPRPAGRGRARYVPAALAQVVRRCLRRGEQAEAVLAEISAINAELLARRELQ
;
A
#
# COMPACT_ATOMS: atom_id res chain seq x y z
N MET A 1 5.32 -10.45 -17.67
CA MET A 1 4.21 -11.28 -18.16
C MET A 1 3.09 -11.27 -17.14
N ASN A 2 1.89 -11.03 -17.60
CA ASN A 2 0.76 -10.92 -16.72
C ASN A 2 -0.07 -12.19 -16.74
N ALA A 3 0.38 -13.20 -16.00
CA ALA A 3 -0.26 -14.52 -15.95
C ALA A 3 -1.72 -14.46 -15.51
N HIS A 4 -2.08 -13.46 -14.69
CA HIS A 4 -3.44 -13.32 -14.18
C HIS A 4 -4.48 -13.05 -15.26
N LYS A 5 -4.12 -12.25 -16.27
CA LYS A 5 -5.03 -11.97 -17.37
C LYS A 5 -5.39 -13.21 -18.18
N ASN A 6 -4.37 -14.02 -18.46
CA ASN A 6 -4.57 -15.23 -19.23
C ASN A 6 -5.40 -16.25 -18.45
N ASP A 7 -5.14 -16.37 -17.15
CA ASP A 7 -5.89 -17.27 -16.27
C ASP A 7 -7.38 -16.92 -16.25
N LEU A 8 -7.70 -15.64 -16.14
CA LEU A 8 -9.08 -15.19 -16.04
C LEU A 8 -9.85 -15.47 -17.33
N HIS A 9 -9.21 -15.27 -18.46
CA HIS A 9 -9.86 -15.49 -19.76
C HIS A 9 -10.27 -16.95 -19.94
N GLY A 10 -9.50 -17.88 -19.39
CA GLY A 10 -9.78 -19.30 -19.51
C GLY A 10 -10.79 -19.83 -18.50
N LEU A 11 -11.26 -19.02 -17.56
CA LEU A 11 -12.20 -19.47 -16.53
C LEU A 11 -13.64 -19.28 -16.98
N SER A 12 -14.52 -20.18 -16.49
CA SER A 12 -15.95 -19.99 -16.71
C SER A 12 -16.48 -18.84 -15.87
N THR A 13 -17.64 -18.33 -16.21
CA THR A 13 -18.28 -17.27 -15.45
C THR A 13 -18.53 -17.66 -13.99
N PRO A 14 -19.07 -18.87 -13.69
CA PRO A 14 -19.18 -19.29 -12.29
C PRO A 14 -17.85 -19.33 -11.56
N GLN A 15 -16.76 -19.72 -12.23
CA GLN A 15 -15.43 -19.72 -11.62
C GLN A 15 -14.95 -18.31 -11.34
N LEU A 16 -15.21 -17.36 -12.23
CA LEU A 16 -14.88 -15.95 -12.01
C LEU A 16 -15.64 -15.38 -10.82
N LEU A 17 -16.92 -15.68 -10.72
CA LEU A 17 -17.74 -15.20 -9.60
C LEU A 17 -17.26 -15.78 -8.27
N ALA A 18 -16.88 -17.05 -8.25
CA ALA A 18 -16.33 -17.68 -7.05
C ALA A 18 -14.99 -17.04 -6.65
N ARG A 19 -14.14 -16.78 -7.62
CA ARG A 19 -12.86 -16.10 -7.38
C ARG A 19 -13.06 -14.71 -6.84
N ARG A 20 -14.01 -13.97 -7.39
CA ARG A 20 -14.33 -12.62 -6.93
C ARG A 20 -14.75 -12.63 -5.48
N ARG A 21 -15.61 -13.57 -5.10
CA ARG A 21 -16.07 -13.72 -3.73
C ARG A 21 -14.93 -14.06 -2.78
N ALA A 22 -14.05 -14.97 -3.19
CA ALA A 22 -12.89 -15.33 -2.39
C ALA A 22 -11.92 -14.17 -2.21
N ALA A 23 -11.71 -13.39 -3.28
CA ALA A 23 -10.87 -12.21 -3.19
C ALA A 23 -11.45 -11.18 -2.23
N ALA A 24 -12.75 -10.92 -2.32
CA ALA A 24 -13.42 -9.98 -1.43
C ALA A 24 -13.31 -10.42 0.03
N ALA A 25 -13.37 -11.73 0.29
CA ALA A 25 -13.20 -12.25 1.65
C ALA A 25 -11.78 -12.00 2.18
N ARG A 26 -10.77 -12.00 1.31
CA ARG A 26 -9.38 -11.73 1.71
C ARG A 26 -9.13 -10.26 2.03
N LEU A 27 -10.01 -9.37 1.60
CA LEU A 27 -9.83 -7.95 1.88
C LEU A 27 -9.81 -7.67 3.38
N GLY A 28 -10.66 -8.34 4.14
CA GLY A 28 -10.66 -8.26 5.60
C GLY A 28 -10.94 -6.85 6.11
N ASP A 29 -10.33 -6.55 7.27
CA ASP A 29 -10.49 -5.26 7.92
C ASP A 29 -9.59 -4.22 7.25
N VAL A 30 -10.22 -3.18 6.71
CA VAL A 30 -9.51 -2.11 6.02
C VAL A 30 -9.45 -0.82 6.82
N GLU A 31 -9.87 -0.84 8.09
CA GLU A 31 -9.81 0.36 8.91
C GLU A 31 -8.38 0.78 9.24
N GLN A 32 -7.45 -0.16 9.30
CA GLN A 32 -6.08 0.12 9.68
C GLN A 32 -5.14 -0.05 8.49
N VAL A 33 -5.40 0.70 7.45
CA VAL A 33 -4.53 0.73 6.28
C VAL A 33 -3.96 2.12 6.08
N LEU A 34 -2.77 2.17 5.51
CA LEU A 34 -2.17 3.40 5.02
C LEU A 34 -1.76 3.18 3.58
N ALA A 35 -1.92 4.21 2.79
CA ALA A 35 -1.43 4.23 1.41
C ALA A 35 -0.43 5.37 1.29
N GLY A 36 0.80 5.06 0.95
CA GLY A 36 1.85 6.06 0.86
C GLY A 36 3.22 5.44 1.00
N THR A 37 4.19 6.26 1.31
CA THR A 37 5.58 5.88 1.41
C THR A 37 6.15 6.25 2.76
N LEU A 38 6.89 5.32 3.37
CA LEU A 38 7.66 5.58 4.57
C LEU A 38 9.11 5.73 4.16
N THR A 39 9.71 6.88 4.50
CA THR A 39 11.12 7.13 4.23
C THR A 39 11.84 7.43 5.53
N GLU A 40 13.14 7.15 5.56
CA GLU A 40 13.98 7.47 6.70
C GLU A 40 15.02 8.49 6.27
N GLN A 41 15.22 9.51 7.10
CA GLN A 41 16.17 10.57 6.82
C GLN A 41 17.00 10.86 8.06
N ALA A 42 18.31 10.96 7.86
CA ALA A 42 19.22 11.45 8.87
C ALA A 42 19.44 12.94 8.61
N ARG A 43 19.54 13.73 9.66
CA ARG A 43 19.65 15.17 9.52
C ARG A 43 20.69 15.77 10.45
N ARG A 44 21.33 16.83 9.95
CA ARG A 44 22.15 17.69 10.79
C ARG A 44 21.30 18.86 11.23
N CYS A 45 21.34 19.18 12.53
CA CYS A 45 20.42 20.17 13.10
C CYS A 45 20.83 21.63 12.80
N GLY A 46 22.06 21.84 12.33
CA GLY A 46 22.56 23.16 12.04
C GLY A 46 22.95 24.00 13.28
N ARG A 47 22.83 23.44 14.48
CA ARG A 47 23.22 24.13 15.69
C ARG A 47 24.73 24.17 15.82
N PRO A 48 25.33 25.39 16.08
CA PRO A 48 26.74 25.44 16.35
C PRO A 48 27.08 24.59 17.57
N GLY A 49 28.18 23.86 17.49
CA GLY A 49 28.63 23.03 18.59
C GLY A 49 27.92 21.70 18.77
N CYS A 50 26.94 21.40 17.94
CA CYS A 50 26.31 20.09 17.99
C CYS A 50 27.23 19.01 17.42
N ARG A 51 27.20 17.82 18.01
CA ARG A 51 28.03 16.69 17.56
C ARG A 51 27.79 16.34 16.10
N CYS A 52 26.57 16.54 15.60
CA CYS A 52 26.25 16.19 14.23
C CYS A 52 27.00 17.03 13.21
N ALA A 53 27.51 18.19 13.58
CA ALA A 53 28.26 19.07 12.67
C ALA A 53 29.55 18.42 12.17
N GLY A 54 30.22 17.65 13.03
CA GLY A 54 31.46 16.98 12.66
C GLY A 54 31.40 15.46 12.74
N GLY A 55 30.24 14.89 12.98
CA GLY A 55 30.06 13.45 13.14
C GLY A 55 28.77 12.95 12.53
N GLU A 56 28.19 11.93 13.14
CA GLU A 56 26.96 11.33 12.67
C GLU A 56 25.79 12.30 12.71
N PRO A 57 24.98 12.40 11.66
CA PRO A 57 23.76 13.20 11.71
C PRO A 57 22.75 12.59 12.68
N HIS A 58 21.76 13.38 13.06
CA HIS A 58 20.67 12.92 13.91
C HIS A 58 19.76 11.96 13.14
N GLY A 59 19.14 11.04 13.85
CA GLY A 59 18.20 10.09 13.27
C GLY A 59 18.78 8.69 13.16
N PRO A 60 18.30 7.89 12.18
CA PRO A 60 17.34 8.31 11.15
C PRO A 60 15.95 8.57 11.70
N TYR A 61 15.26 9.52 11.09
CA TYR A 61 13.88 9.86 11.41
C TYR A 61 12.98 9.35 10.30
N ALA A 62 11.86 8.75 10.68
CA ALA A 62 10.89 8.23 9.73
C ALA A 62 9.85 9.28 9.38
N TYR A 63 9.50 9.35 8.10
CA TYR A 63 8.47 10.26 7.58
C TYR A 63 7.53 9.49 6.68
N PHE A 64 6.24 9.69 6.89
CA PHE A 64 5.21 9.11 6.05
C PHE A 64 4.68 10.17 5.09
N THR A 65 4.66 9.85 3.79
CA THR A 65 4.08 10.70 2.76
C THR A 65 2.84 10.01 2.23
N PRO A 66 1.64 10.61 2.43
CA PRO A 66 0.40 9.98 1.96
C PRO A 66 0.30 9.98 0.43
N ARG A 67 -0.49 9.06 -0.08
CA ARG A 67 -0.81 8.94 -1.49
C ARG A 67 -2.32 9.17 -1.68
N PRO A 68 -2.75 9.85 -2.74
CA PRO A 68 -1.90 10.32 -3.83
C PRO A 68 -1.06 11.52 -3.42
N ALA A 69 0.08 11.68 -4.11
CA ALA A 69 0.99 12.78 -3.87
C ALA A 69 0.27 14.12 -3.99
N GLY A 70 0.66 15.07 -3.14
CA GLY A 70 0.03 16.38 -3.11
C GLY A 70 -1.16 16.48 -2.18
N ARG A 71 -1.65 15.37 -1.63
CA ARG A 71 -2.78 15.35 -0.69
C ARG A 71 -2.37 15.55 0.75
N GLY A 72 -1.14 15.91 0.98
CA GLY A 72 -0.67 16.17 2.32
C GLY A 72 0.83 16.18 2.34
N ARG A 73 1.35 16.74 3.41
CA ARG A 73 2.79 16.81 3.62
C ARG A 73 3.29 15.53 4.25
N ALA A 74 4.57 15.26 4.07
CA ALA A 74 5.25 14.21 4.82
C ALA A 74 5.05 14.46 6.32
N ARG A 75 4.72 13.43 7.05
CA ARG A 75 4.48 13.50 8.48
C ARG A 75 5.54 12.74 9.22
N TYR A 76 6.09 13.37 10.25
CA TYR A 76 7.04 12.70 11.11
C TYR A 76 6.35 11.50 11.81
N VAL A 77 7.04 10.38 11.84
CA VAL A 77 6.56 9.17 12.50
C VAL A 77 7.43 8.93 13.74
N PRO A 78 6.89 9.12 14.95
CA PRO A 78 7.65 8.80 16.17
C PRO A 78 8.06 7.33 16.18
N ALA A 79 9.22 7.06 16.79
CA ALA A 79 9.75 5.70 16.85
C ALA A 79 8.72 4.70 17.42
N ALA A 80 7.94 5.14 18.41
CA ALA A 80 6.94 4.28 19.04
C ALA A 80 5.83 3.86 18.08
N LEU A 81 5.59 4.62 17.01
CA LEU A 81 4.54 4.34 16.04
C LEU A 81 5.07 3.72 14.74
N ALA A 82 6.39 3.58 14.60
CA ALA A 82 6.97 3.10 13.35
C ALA A 82 6.47 1.71 12.96
N GLN A 83 6.35 0.80 13.91
CA GLN A 83 5.86 -0.56 13.63
C GLN A 83 4.40 -0.56 13.21
N VAL A 84 3.58 0.27 13.87
CA VAL A 84 2.17 0.39 13.53
C VAL A 84 2.03 0.93 12.09
N VAL A 85 2.80 1.96 11.75
CA VAL A 85 2.78 2.53 10.40
C VAL A 85 3.19 1.50 9.36
N ARG A 86 4.26 0.74 9.61
CA ARG A 86 4.70 -0.30 8.68
C ARG A 86 3.63 -1.37 8.48
N ARG A 87 2.97 -1.77 9.56
CA ARG A 87 1.88 -2.75 9.48
C ARG A 87 0.71 -2.22 8.67
N CYS A 88 0.32 -0.96 8.90
CA CYS A 88 -0.76 -0.33 8.14
C CYS A 88 -0.42 -0.22 6.66
N LEU A 89 0.84 0.06 6.33
CA LEU A 89 1.29 0.12 4.95
C LEU A 89 1.23 -1.25 4.28
N ARG A 90 1.68 -2.30 4.98
CA ARG A 90 1.60 -3.67 4.43
C ARG A 90 0.14 -4.08 4.19
N ARG A 91 -0.75 -3.75 5.10
CA ARG A 91 -2.18 -4.02 4.93
C ARG A 91 -2.75 -3.23 3.76
N GLY A 92 -2.31 -1.98 3.60
CA GLY A 92 -2.73 -1.17 2.47
C GLY A 92 -2.30 -1.77 1.14
N GLU A 93 -1.06 -2.25 1.05
CA GLU A 93 -0.56 -2.91 -0.15
C GLU A 93 -1.36 -4.18 -0.46
N GLN A 94 -1.65 -4.97 0.56
CA GLN A 94 -2.46 -6.18 0.39
C GLN A 94 -3.87 -5.85 -0.08
N ALA A 95 -4.48 -4.82 0.50
CA ALA A 95 -5.81 -4.38 0.10
C ALA A 95 -5.81 -3.90 -1.35
N GLU A 96 -4.81 -3.14 -1.75
CA GLU A 96 -4.68 -2.67 -3.13
C GLU A 96 -4.54 -3.85 -4.11
N ALA A 97 -3.76 -4.86 -3.74
CA ALA A 97 -3.58 -6.04 -4.57
C ALA A 97 -4.90 -6.80 -4.75
N VAL A 98 -5.68 -6.94 -3.67
CA VAL A 98 -6.98 -7.59 -3.73
C VAL A 98 -7.95 -6.81 -4.61
N LEU A 99 -7.98 -5.48 -4.46
CA LEU A 99 -8.85 -4.63 -5.28
C LEU A 99 -8.47 -4.73 -6.75
N ALA A 100 -7.18 -4.80 -7.06
CA ALA A 100 -6.72 -4.98 -8.43
C ALA A 100 -7.19 -6.33 -9.01
N GLU A 101 -7.13 -7.38 -8.19
CA GLU A 101 -7.62 -8.70 -8.60
C GLU A 101 -9.12 -8.68 -8.89
N ILE A 102 -9.90 -8.07 -7.98
CA ILE A 102 -11.34 -7.94 -8.17
C ILE A 102 -11.66 -7.13 -9.43
N SER A 103 -10.92 -6.05 -9.64
CA SER A 103 -11.10 -5.22 -10.82
C SER A 103 -10.84 -6.00 -12.10
N ALA A 104 -9.78 -6.83 -12.13
CA ALA A 104 -9.46 -7.65 -13.28
C ALA A 104 -10.56 -8.66 -13.56
N ILE A 105 -11.11 -9.29 -12.52
CA ILE A 105 -12.23 -10.23 -12.66
C ILE A 105 -13.45 -9.51 -13.22
N ASN A 106 -13.78 -8.35 -12.68
CA ASN A 106 -14.92 -7.58 -13.14
C ASN A 106 -14.75 -7.09 -14.57
N ALA A 107 -13.52 -6.75 -14.98
CA ALA A 107 -13.25 -6.38 -16.36
C ALA A 107 -13.49 -7.55 -17.30
N GLU A 108 -13.12 -8.76 -16.91
CA GLU A 108 -13.41 -9.96 -17.71
C GLU A 108 -14.92 -10.22 -17.80
N LEU A 109 -15.62 -10.07 -16.67
CA LEU A 109 -17.08 -10.21 -16.66
C LEU A 109 -17.75 -9.15 -17.53
N LEU A 110 -17.23 -7.94 -17.51
CA LEU A 110 -17.74 -6.87 -18.37
C LEU A 110 -17.54 -7.21 -19.85
N ALA A 111 -16.38 -7.76 -20.21
CA ALA A 111 -16.10 -8.17 -21.59
C ALA A 111 -17.07 -9.24 -22.06
N ARG A 112 -17.53 -10.09 -21.15
CA ARG A 112 -18.52 -11.12 -21.43
C ARG A 112 -19.96 -10.61 -21.32
N ARG A 113 -20.14 -9.34 -20.95
CA ARG A 113 -21.44 -8.70 -20.68
C ARG A 113 -22.19 -9.40 -19.55
N GLU A 114 -21.46 -9.88 -18.56
CA GLU A 114 -21.98 -10.62 -17.41
C GLU A 114 -21.62 -9.99 -16.08
N LEU A 115 -21.20 -8.73 -16.09
CA LEU A 115 -20.91 -8.00 -14.86
C LEU A 115 -22.21 -7.64 -14.15
N GLN A 116 -22.29 -8.02 -12.88
CA GLN A 116 -23.41 -7.69 -12.01
C GLN A 116 -22.89 -7.12 -10.69
#